data_5da7f01c8427671ec59dd8831303c8bf
#
_entry.id   5da7f01c8427671ec59dd8831303c8bf
#
_cell.length_a   1.000
_cell.length_b   1.000
_cell.length_c   1.000
_cell.angle_alpha   90.00
_cell.angle_beta   90.00
_cell.angle_gamma   90.00
#
_symmetry.space_group_name_H-M   'P 1'
#
loop_
_entity.id
_entity.type
_entity.pdbx_description
1 polymer ?
#
loop_
_entity_poly.entity_id
_entity_poly.type
_entity_poly.pdbx_seq_one_letter_code
_entity_poly.pdbx_strand_id
1 'polypeptide(L)'
;MRWGDVDYKQLQKLRDNLQKLQDMDLDKFCEDVSKELAARLLALVIPRTPVGQYPRSSGKKGGTLHRGWTARTEQEAAGGGKVDPAAYAKALPVFKRGRTFYIEVINPVHYASYVEFGHRTRGGGWVAGRYFLTLSEKDLERVAPAVIEKKLEALLREAFNV
;
A
#
# COMPACT_ATOMS: atom_id res chain seq x y z
N MET A 1 9.60 -34.08 -53.17
CA MET A 1 10.09 -33.21 -52.09
C MET A 1 9.02 -33.19 -51.01
N ARG A 2 9.25 -33.81 -49.85
CA ARG A 2 8.37 -33.69 -48.71
C ARG A 2 8.74 -32.40 -47.97
N TRP A 3 7.85 -31.43 -47.96
CA TRP A 3 7.96 -30.25 -47.11
C TRP A 3 7.69 -30.70 -45.69
N GLY A 4 8.55 -30.30 -44.75
CA GLY A 4 8.48 -30.77 -43.37
C GLY A 4 7.11 -30.54 -42.74
N ASP A 5 6.69 -31.50 -41.92
CA ASP A 5 5.49 -31.41 -41.08
C ASP A 5 5.70 -30.28 -40.05
N VAL A 6 4.92 -29.21 -40.16
CA VAL A 6 4.91 -28.15 -39.16
C VAL A 6 4.00 -28.56 -38.03
N ASP A 7 4.56 -28.74 -36.83
CA ASP A 7 3.75 -29.05 -35.64
C ASP A 7 2.98 -27.81 -35.17
N TYR A 8 1.76 -27.68 -35.62
CA TYR A 8 0.86 -26.58 -35.24
C TYR A 8 0.39 -26.64 -33.78
N LYS A 9 0.65 -27.73 -33.04
CA LYS A 9 0.20 -27.86 -31.63
C LYS A 9 0.77 -26.79 -30.74
N GLN A 10 2.04 -26.43 -30.92
CA GLN A 10 2.67 -25.35 -30.14
C GLN A 10 2.04 -23.97 -30.46
N LEU A 11 1.72 -23.72 -31.74
CA LEU A 11 1.03 -22.48 -32.14
C LEU A 11 -0.40 -22.42 -31.61
N GLN A 12 -1.12 -23.56 -31.59
CA GLN A 12 -2.44 -23.62 -30.97
C GLN A 12 -2.35 -23.37 -29.46
N LYS A 13 -1.39 -24.00 -28.76
CA LYS A 13 -1.15 -23.74 -27.33
C LYS A 13 -0.81 -22.29 -27.05
N LEU A 14 0.03 -21.66 -27.89
CA LEU A 14 0.36 -20.26 -27.77
C LEU A 14 -0.88 -19.37 -27.95
N ARG A 15 -1.69 -19.64 -28.99
CA ARG A 15 -2.95 -18.90 -29.22
C ARG A 15 -3.89 -19.00 -28.01
N ASP A 16 -4.06 -20.21 -27.47
CA ASP A 16 -4.96 -20.46 -26.33
C ASP A 16 -4.45 -19.75 -25.05
N ASN A 17 -3.15 -19.70 -24.85
CA ASN A 17 -2.54 -18.94 -23.76
C ASN A 17 -2.68 -17.41 -23.95
N LEU A 18 -2.54 -16.90 -25.17
CA LEU A 18 -2.78 -15.49 -25.47
C LEU A 18 -4.25 -15.12 -25.27
N GLN A 19 -5.19 -16.00 -25.61
CA GLN A 19 -6.61 -15.81 -25.35
C GLN A 19 -6.87 -15.73 -23.84
N LYS A 20 -6.28 -16.62 -23.03
CA LYS A 20 -6.38 -16.56 -21.57
C LYS A 20 -5.89 -15.22 -21.01
N LEU A 21 -4.76 -14.69 -21.51
CA LEU A 21 -4.27 -13.37 -21.10
C LEU A 21 -5.24 -12.26 -21.46
N GLN A 22 -5.88 -12.34 -22.61
CA GLN A 22 -6.88 -11.36 -23.06
C GLN A 22 -8.12 -11.38 -22.17
N ASP A 23 -8.50 -12.58 -21.69
CA ASP A 23 -9.67 -12.78 -20.83
C ASP A 23 -9.39 -12.48 -19.34
N MET A 24 -8.13 -12.20 -18.99
CA MET A 24 -7.76 -11.86 -17.62
C MET A 24 -8.27 -10.49 -17.20
N ASP A 25 -8.76 -10.41 -15.98
CA ASP A 25 -9.20 -9.15 -15.37
C ASP A 25 -7.99 -8.35 -14.88
N LEU A 26 -7.43 -7.54 -15.78
CA LEU A 26 -6.31 -6.64 -15.48
C LEU A 26 -6.69 -5.55 -14.48
N ASP A 27 -7.95 -5.15 -14.42
CA ASP A 27 -8.42 -4.18 -13.44
C ASP A 27 -8.32 -4.78 -12.03
N LYS A 28 -8.77 -6.01 -11.86
CA LYS A 28 -8.63 -6.74 -10.59
C LYS A 28 -7.17 -6.91 -10.20
N PHE A 29 -6.30 -7.25 -11.16
CA PHE A 29 -4.86 -7.31 -10.90
C PHE A 29 -4.31 -5.98 -10.37
N CYS A 30 -4.65 -4.85 -11.01
CA CYS A 30 -4.23 -3.52 -10.57
C CYS A 30 -4.78 -3.16 -9.18
N GLU A 31 -6.03 -3.54 -8.88
CA GLU A 31 -6.61 -3.37 -7.54
C GLU A 31 -5.84 -4.17 -6.48
N ASP A 32 -5.54 -5.43 -6.75
CA ASP A 32 -4.82 -6.30 -5.83
C ASP A 32 -3.37 -5.81 -5.59
N VAL A 33 -2.71 -5.31 -6.64
CA VAL A 33 -1.41 -4.66 -6.53
C VAL A 33 -1.49 -3.40 -5.68
N SER A 34 -2.48 -2.54 -5.91
CA SER A 34 -2.68 -1.30 -5.15
C SER A 34 -2.86 -1.57 -3.66
N LYS A 35 -3.68 -2.56 -3.31
CA LYS A 35 -3.91 -2.99 -1.92
C LYS A 35 -2.66 -3.59 -1.28
N GLU A 36 -1.88 -4.35 -2.02
CA GLU A 36 -0.59 -4.88 -1.54
C GLU A 36 0.40 -3.75 -1.22
N LEU A 37 0.51 -2.76 -2.10
CA LEU A 37 1.39 -1.60 -1.88
C LEU A 37 0.91 -0.77 -0.69
N ALA A 38 -0.40 -0.57 -0.51
CA ALA A 38 -0.95 0.09 0.67
C ALA A 38 -0.64 -0.68 1.97
N ALA A 39 -0.76 -2.00 1.97
CA ALA A 39 -0.39 -2.83 3.12
C ALA A 39 1.11 -2.69 3.47
N ARG A 40 1.98 -2.64 2.48
CA ARG A 40 3.42 -2.41 2.66
C ARG A 40 3.72 -1.01 3.19
N LEU A 41 3.03 0.01 2.69
CA LEU A 41 3.17 1.37 3.22
C LEU A 41 2.79 1.40 4.70
N LEU A 42 1.66 0.81 5.08
CA LEU A 42 1.23 0.73 6.48
C LEU A 42 2.25 -0.04 7.35
N ALA A 43 2.81 -1.13 6.85
CA ALA A 43 3.84 -1.89 7.55
C ALA A 43 5.13 -1.10 7.79
N LEU A 44 5.45 -0.14 6.92
CA LEU A 44 6.60 0.75 7.05
C LEU A 44 6.31 1.97 7.93
N VAL A 45 5.17 2.62 7.74
CA VAL A 45 4.86 3.90 8.39
C VAL A 45 4.44 3.74 9.85
N ILE A 46 3.69 2.69 10.18
CA ILE A 46 3.20 2.46 11.55
C ILE A 46 4.36 2.36 12.55
N PRO A 47 5.37 1.49 12.36
CA PRO A 47 6.50 1.40 13.30
C PRO A 47 7.34 2.67 13.40
N ARG A 48 7.38 3.48 12.34
CA ARG A 48 8.11 4.76 12.31
C ARG A 48 7.37 5.90 12.97
N THR A 49 6.05 5.76 13.10
CA THR A 49 5.22 6.82 13.69
C THR A 49 5.51 6.94 15.18
N PRO A 50 5.89 8.13 15.66
CA PRO A 50 6.25 8.31 17.06
C PRO A 50 5.03 8.14 17.98
N VAL A 51 5.28 7.53 19.13
CA VAL A 51 4.28 7.36 20.20
C VAL A 51 4.60 8.33 21.32
N GLY A 52 3.66 9.24 21.62
CA GLY A 52 3.81 10.18 22.72
C GLY A 52 3.93 9.46 24.06
N GLN A 53 4.91 9.84 24.85
CA GLN A 53 5.11 9.37 26.21
C GLN A 53 4.60 10.43 27.19
N TYR A 54 3.67 10.08 28.04
CA TYR A 54 3.07 10.98 29.01
C TYR A 54 3.26 10.42 30.43
N PRO A 55 3.50 11.29 31.43
CA PRO A 55 3.50 10.87 32.83
C PRO A 55 2.17 10.23 33.21
N ARG A 56 2.19 9.21 34.04
CA ARG A 56 0.96 8.53 34.49
C ARG A 56 -0.04 9.50 35.16
N SER A 57 0.46 10.52 35.83
CA SER A 57 -0.34 11.58 36.47
C SER A 57 -1.14 12.45 35.49
N SER A 58 -0.78 12.47 34.18
CA SER A 58 -1.44 13.30 33.18
C SER A 58 -2.79 12.74 32.71
N GLY A 59 -3.10 11.47 32.96
CA GLY A 59 -4.27 10.77 32.44
C GLY A 59 -4.27 10.60 30.90
N LYS A 60 -3.24 11.11 30.20
CA LYS A 60 -3.12 11.02 28.75
C LYS A 60 -2.52 9.68 28.34
N LYS A 61 -3.07 9.09 27.28
CA LYS A 61 -2.54 7.87 26.64
C LYS A 61 -1.91 8.21 25.30
N GLY A 62 -0.67 7.76 25.07
CA GLY A 62 -0.01 7.89 23.78
C GLY A 62 -0.57 6.95 22.72
N GLY A 63 -0.09 7.12 21.49
CA GLY A 63 -0.34 6.21 20.38
C GLY A 63 -1.55 6.55 19.49
N THR A 64 -2.25 7.65 19.71
CA THR A 64 -3.34 8.11 18.81
C THR A 64 -2.85 8.24 17.39
N LEU A 65 -1.74 8.95 17.18
CA LEU A 65 -1.15 9.13 15.84
C LEU A 65 -0.77 7.78 15.19
N HIS A 66 -0.18 6.89 15.97
CA HIS A 66 0.20 5.55 15.53
C HIS A 66 -1.02 4.71 15.08
N ARG A 67 -2.12 4.74 15.86
CA ARG A 67 -3.38 4.05 15.52
C ARG A 67 -4.15 4.74 14.40
N GLY A 68 -3.92 6.03 14.17
CA GLY A 68 -4.56 6.81 13.10
C GLY A 68 -4.36 6.20 11.70
N TRP A 69 -3.29 5.45 11.46
CA TRP A 69 -3.04 4.80 10.18
C TRP A 69 -4.05 3.70 9.82
N THR A 70 -4.75 3.16 10.80
CA THR A 70 -5.78 2.13 10.62
C THR A 70 -7.14 2.56 11.18
N ALA A 71 -7.36 3.87 11.31
CA ALA A 71 -8.60 4.46 11.77
C ALA A 71 -9.21 5.35 10.69
N ARG A 72 -10.53 5.41 10.64
CA ARG A 72 -11.26 6.30 9.71
C ARG A 72 -11.44 7.70 10.29
N THR A 73 -11.45 7.80 11.61
CA THR A 73 -11.63 9.04 12.33
C THR A 73 -10.60 9.18 13.47
N GLU A 74 -10.34 10.42 13.89
CA GLU A 74 -9.47 10.69 15.03
C GLU A 74 -10.01 10.08 16.34
N GLN A 75 -11.32 10.03 16.48
CA GLN A 75 -11.98 9.42 17.64
C GLN A 75 -11.71 7.90 17.73
N GLU A 76 -11.79 7.19 16.60
CA GLU A 76 -11.38 5.79 16.52
C GLU A 76 -9.91 5.59 16.89
N ALA A 77 -9.03 6.45 16.38
CA ALA A 77 -7.61 6.43 16.72
C ALA A 77 -7.36 6.66 18.22
N ALA A 78 -8.13 7.54 18.85
CA ALA A 78 -8.05 7.83 20.29
C ALA A 78 -8.62 6.68 21.14
N GLY A 79 -9.62 5.95 20.65
CA GLY A 79 -10.32 4.88 21.36
C GLY A 79 -9.49 3.64 21.73
N GLY A 80 -8.28 3.49 21.13
CA GLY A 80 -7.32 2.48 21.54
C GLY A 80 -7.49 1.10 20.91
N GLY A 81 -8.37 0.93 19.94
CA GLY A 81 -8.55 -0.31 19.20
C GLY A 81 -7.28 -0.71 18.42
N LYS A 82 -7.07 -2.02 18.26
CA LYS A 82 -6.03 -2.56 17.36
C LYS A 82 -6.71 -3.12 16.12
N VAL A 83 -6.30 -2.63 14.96
CA VAL A 83 -6.73 -3.13 13.65
C VAL A 83 -5.50 -3.69 12.95
N ASP A 84 -5.63 -4.87 12.35
CA ASP A 84 -4.56 -5.43 11.53
C ASP A 84 -4.35 -4.56 10.28
N PRO A 85 -3.12 -4.02 10.07
CA PRO A 85 -2.84 -3.13 8.95
C PRO A 85 -3.09 -3.79 7.58
N ALA A 86 -2.82 -5.08 7.45
CA ALA A 86 -3.02 -5.80 6.19
C ALA A 86 -4.53 -5.98 5.88
N ALA A 87 -5.33 -6.31 6.90
CA ALA A 87 -6.79 -6.38 6.77
C ALA A 87 -7.38 -4.99 6.45
N TYR A 88 -6.88 -3.94 7.09
CA TYR A 88 -7.29 -2.57 6.81
C TYR A 88 -7.00 -2.17 5.35
N ALA A 89 -5.78 -2.42 4.86
CA ALA A 89 -5.41 -2.13 3.48
C ALA A 89 -6.29 -2.86 2.46
N LYS A 90 -6.63 -4.13 2.72
CA LYS A 90 -7.54 -4.90 1.85
C LYS A 90 -8.95 -4.31 1.78
N ALA A 91 -9.40 -3.66 2.85
CA ALA A 91 -10.72 -3.04 2.93
C ALA A 91 -10.77 -1.62 2.36
N LEU A 92 -9.61 -1.02 2.05
CA LEU A 92 -9.58 0.31 1.45
C LEU A 92 -10.15 0.28 0.01
N PRO A 93 -10.91 1.33 -0.37
CA PRO A 93 -11.37 1.46 -1.74
C PRO A 93 -10.21 1.76 -2.68
N VAL A 94 -10.22 1.13 -3.84
CA VAL A 94 -9.34 1.47 -4.96
C VAL A 94 -10.15 2.24 -5.97
N PHE A 95 -9.62 3.35 -6.41
CA PHE A 95 -10.26 4.23 -7.38
C PHE A 95 -9.55 4.10 -8.73
N LYS A 96 -10.34 4.16 -9.81
CA LYS A 96 -9.84 4.16 -11.18
C LYS A 96 -10.17 5.47 -11.86
N ARG A 97 -9.14 6.12 -12.42
CA ARG A 97 -9.30 7.32 -13.23
C ARG A 97 -8.58 7.14 -14.56
N GLY A 98 -9.34 6.87 -15.60
CA GLY A 98 -8.77 6.51 -16.90
C GLY A 98 -8.00 5.19 -16.81
N ARG A 99 -6.68 5.24 -17.02
CA ARG A 99 -5.76 4.08 -16.95
C ARG A 99 -4.98 4.00 -15.63
N THR A 100 -5.26 4.89 -14.69
CA THR A 100 -4.55 4.97 -13.41
C THR A 100 -5.42 4.43 -12.29
N PHE A 101 -4.85 3.56 -11.48
CA PHE A 101 -5.43 3.08 -10.23
C PHE A 101 -4.74 3.78 -9.07
N TYR A 102 -5.51 4.20 -8.06
CA TYR A 102 -4.97 4.82 -6.86
C TYR A 102 -5.74 4.39 -5.63
N ILE A 103 -5.05 4.37 -4.51
CA ILE A 103 -5.57 4.06 -3.19
C ILE A 103 -5.09 5.14 -2.23
N GLU A 104 -5.97 5.59 -1.35
CA GLU A 104 -5.66 6.63 -0.39
C GLU A 104 -5.39 6.02 0.98
N VAL A 105 -4.22 6.33 1.55
CA VAL A 105 -3.86 5.97 2.93
C VAL A 105 -3.77 7.27 3.72
N ILE A 106 -4.72 7.46 4.63
CA ILE A 106 -4.89 8.73 5.35
C ILE A 106 -4.73 8.48 6.85
N ASN A 107 -4.02 9.38 7.53
CA ASN A 107 -4.05 9.45 8.98
C ASN A 107 -4.96 10.63 9.40
N PRO A 108 -6.14 10.39 10.01
CA PRO A 108 -7.12 11.41 10.29
C PRO A 108 -6.77 12.30 11.50
N VAL A 109 -5.64 12.07 12.12
CA VAL A 109 -5.24 12.83 13.31
C VAL A 109 -4.78 14.23 12.93
N HIS A 110 -5.47 15.25 13.41
CA HIS A 110 -5.30 16.63 12.99
C HIS A 110 -3.87 17.20 13.11
N TYR A 111 -3.07 16.69 14.06
CA TYR A 111 -1.69 17.14 14.25
C TYR A 111 -0.65 16.26 13.50
N ALA A 112 -1.08 15.31 12.69
CA ALA A 112 -0.17 14.41 11.97
C ALA A 112 0.86 15.16 11.13
N SER A 113 0.44 16.18 10.38
CA SER A 113 1.32 17.01 9.56
C SER A 113 2.36 17.78 10.38
N TYR A 114 1.99 18.25 11.58
CA TYR A 114 2.94 18.94 12.46
C TYR A 114 4.05 18.01 12.96
N VAL A 115 3.72 16.74 13.21
CA VAL A 115 4.73 15.74 13.62
C VAL A 115 5.56 15.29 12.42
N GLU A 116 4.95 15.18 11.25
CA GLU A 116 5.64 14.80 10.02
C GLU A 116 6.67 15.86 9.61
N PHE A 117 6.23 17.11 9.44
CA PHE A 117 7.06 18.17 8.84
C PHE A 117 7.69 19.12 9.85
N GLY A 118 7.28 19.03 11.12
CA GLY A 118 7.66 20.01 12.14
C GLY A 118 6.75 21.22 12.17
N HIS A 119 6.94 22.06 13.19
CA HIS A 119 6.11 23.24 13.40
C HIS A 119 6.80 24.30 14.25
N ARG A 120 6.32 25.54 14.15
CA ARG A 120 6.72 26.63 15.04
C ARG A 120 6.05 26.49 16.40
N THR A 121 6.81 26.79 17.45
CA THR A 121 6.26 26.93 18.81
C THR A 121 5.76 28.36 19.05
N ARG A 122 4.86 28.54 20.03
CA ARG A 122 4.36 29.88 20.43
C ARG A 122 5.47 30.82 20.86
N GLY A 123 6.58 30.30 21.39
CA GLY A 123 7.75 31.09 21.81
C GLY A 123 8.74 31.41 20.68
N GLY A 124 8.38 31.20 19.41
CA GLY A 124 9.24 31.52 18.24
C GLY A 124 10.27 30.46 17.89
N GLY A 125 10.34 29.35 18.63
CA GLY A 125 11.21 28.21 18.32
C GLY A 125 10.65 27.31 17.21
N TRP A 126 11.43 26.30 16.81
CA TRP A 126 11.04 25.29 15.82
C TRP A 126 11.19 23.87 16.39
N VAL A 127 10.17 23.03 16.18
CA VAL A 127 10.25 21.60 16.44
C VAL A 127 10.45 20.89 15.12
N ALA A 128 11.53 20.13 14.99
CA ALA A 128 11.84 19.38 13.76
C ALA A 128 10.82 18.28 13.50
N GLY A 129 10.52 18.05 12.21
CA GLY A 129 9.67 16.96 11.75
C GLY A 129 10.33 15.59 11.95
N ARG A 130 9.51 14.55 11.98
CA ARG A 130 9.96 13.15 12.12
C ARG A 130 10.01 12.42 10.79
N TYR A 131 9.36 12.93 9.75
CA TYR A 131 9.37 12.41 8.37
C TYR A 131 9.05 10.91 8.25
N PHE A 132 8.18 10.40 9.14
CA PHE A 132 7.84 8.97 9.18
C PHE A 132 7.09 8.52 7.94
N LEU A 133 6.20 9.34 7.37
CA LEU A 133 5.51 9.05 6.12
C LEU A 133 6.46 9.20 4.93
N THR A 134 7.12 10.35 4.81
CA THR A 134 8.07 10.65 3.71
C THR A 134 9.15 9.57 3.56
N LEU A 135 9.72 9.09 4.67
CA LEU A 135 10.72 8.02 4.64
C LEU A 135 10.10 6.67 4.24
N SER A 136 8.87 6.41 4.66
CA SER A 136 8.17 5.17 4.32
C SER A 136 7.77 5.13 2.86
N GLU A 137 7.35 6.26 2.29
CA GLU A 137 7.06 6.39 0.85
C GLU A 137 8.32 6.14 0.01
N LYS A 138 9.45 6.74 0.35
CA LYS A 138 10.74 6.51 -0.33
C LYS A 138 11.18 5.04 -0.30
N ASP A 139 10.99 4.38 0.84
CA ASP A 139 11.31 2.96 0.94
C ASP A 139 10.34 2.10 0.13
N LEU A 140 9.06 2.45 0.10
CA LEU A 140 8.07 1.77 -0.74
C LEU A 140 8.39 1.95 -2.23
N GLU A 141 8.67 3.17 -2.68
CA GLU A 141 9.05 3.48 -4.07
C GLU A 141 10.21 2.60 -4.54
N ARG A 142 11.20 2.38 -3.68
CA ARG A 142 12.36 1.55 -4.01
C ARG A 142 12.01 0.08 -4.21
N VAL A 143 11.05 -0.46 -3.46
CA VAL A 143 10.70 -1.88 -3.52
C VAL A 143 9.47 -2.18 -4.40
N ALA A 144 8.65 -1.19 -4.70
CA ALA A 144 7.42 -1.34 -5.46
C ALA A 144 7.62 -2.00 -6.84
N PRO A 145 8.64 -1.64 -7.66
CA PRO A 145 8.86 -2.30 -8.94
C PRO A 145 9.02 -3.80 -8.83
N ALA A 146 9.85 -4.27 -7.89
CA ALA A 146 10.08 -5.71 -7.69
C ALA A 146 8.82 -6.45 -7.20
N VAL A 147 7.97 -5.79 -6.40
CA VAL A 147 6.69 -6.34 -5.94
C VAL A 147 5.72 -6.51 -7.11
N ILE A 148 5.63 -5.48 -7.97
CA ILE A 148 4.76 -5.48 -9.16
C ILE A 148 5.23 -6.56 -10.14
N GLU A 149 6.53 -6.60 -10.44
CA GLU A 149 7.15 -7.58 -11.33
C GLU A 149 6.87 -9.02 -10.88
N LYS A 150 7.09 -9.33 -9.61
CA LYS A 150 6.81 -10.66 -9.05
C LYS A 150 5.33 -11.05 -9.19
N LYS A 151 4.40 -10.11 -8.95
CA LYS A 151 2.97 -10.37 -9.12
C LYS A 151 2.60 -10.55 -10.59
N LEU A 152 3.19 -9.76 -11.48
CA LEU A 152 3.00 -9.89 -12.92
C LEU A 152 3.53 -11.24 -13.44
N GLU A 153 4.71 -11.66 -13.00
CA GLU A 153 5.24 -12.98 -13.33
C GLU A 153 4.30 -14.10 -12.87
N ALA A 154 3.76 -14.01 -11.65
CA ALA A 154 2.81 -15.00 -11.16
C ALA A 154 1.55 -15.07 -12.03
N LEU A 155 1.00 -13.92 -12.43
CA LEU A 155 -0.12 -13.80 -13.34
C LEU A 155 0.18 -14.45 -14.71
N LEU A 156 1.34 -14.15 -15.28
CA LEU A 156 1.77 -14.70 -16.56
C LEU A 156 1.99 -16.22 -16.48
N ARG A 157 2.59 -16.71 -15.40
CA ARG A 157 2.76 -18.16 -15.18
C ARG A 157 1.41 -18.89 -15.11
N GLU A 158 0.43 -18.31 -14.44
CA GLU A 158 -0.92 -18.85 -14.38
C GLU A 158 -1.56 -18.92 -15.77
N ALA A 159 -1.45 -17.85 -16.57
CA ALA A 159 -1.97 -17.80 -17.94
C ALA A 159 -1.31 -18.84 -18.86
N PHE A 160 0.00 -18.98 -18.77
CA PHE A 160 0.78 -19.85 -19.65
C PHE A 160 0.91 -21.29 -19.12
N ASN A 161 0.39 -21.62 -17.93
CA ASN A 161 0.52 -22.94 -17.28
C ASN A 161 1.99 -23.41 -17.20
N VAL A 162 2.91 -22.54 -16.79
CA VAL A 162 4.35 -22.78 -16.65
C VAL A 162 4.77 -22.73 -15.18
#